data_ecad104fa39d60e67b6fbce25b3c99ca
#
_entry.id   ecad104fa39d60e67b6fbce25b3c99ca
#
_cell.length_a   1.000
_cell.length_b   1.000
_cell.length_c   1.000
_cell.angle_alpha   90.00
_cell.angle_beta   90.00
_cell.angle_gamma   90.00
#
_symmetry.space_group_name_H-M   'P 1'
#
loop_
_entity.id
_entity.type
_entity.pdbx_description
1 polymer ?
#
loop_
_entity_poly.entity_id
_entity_poly.type
_entity_poly.pdbx_seq_one_letter_code
_entity_poly.pdbx_strand_id
1 'polypeptide(L)'
;FSRNAAQEGKSRAMDKFNLTEKDLPYFRTLHSFCFNILGLKKENVMQEKDYKDLGRDLQIEFEGIRYDHDHEGILHSKDPYISLISLARSKRMSPLELYNLNGNSYNITYDKLDIINKELYQYKKQKGLIDYIDMLEKFLDKGESPKFEVIFVDEAQDLSLIQWDIIKKLEKSSKQSIIAGDDDQAIYKWNGADAETFINLEGERVILQQSYRVPKNIFNVANKIIKKVKNRVEKNWIPKEDLGQVNYHWEIDRVDLSKGEWLILARTNLILEKIAYYLDQNNFYFQRRNSTPRVQNIYALIENWNKLREGTPLHYNDYKKITNKMSKNVDLKLMKQMSKEKFYDIDTLKKDYGLKTDEEWYIAFDDLGDDEIRKIQRLIKNGEDLSKEPRIKISTIHGVKGNERDNVILLTDLSNAAYNKYLDNPDDEHRLFYVGVTRAKKELNIIYAKTERGYDI
;
A
#
# COMPACT_ATOMS: atom_id res chain seq x y z
N PHE A 1 9.68 -7.08 -5.25
CA PHE A 1 8.59 -6.27 -5.81
C PHE A 1 8.18 -5.12 -4.86
N SER A 2 7.97 -5.35 -3.57
CA SER A 2 7.61 -4.31 -2.62
C SER A 2 8.76 -3.92 -1.69
N ARG A 3 8.76 -2.66 -1.21
CA ARG A 3 9.73 -2.18 -0.22
C ARG A 3 9.64 -2.95 1.09
N ASN A 4 8.42 -3.21 1.55
CA ASN A 4 8.18 -3.91 2.80
C ASN A 4 8.73 -5.33 2.75
N ALA A 5 8.51 -6.08 1.65
CA ALA A 5 9.07 -7.42 1.48
C ALA A 5 10.62 -7.40 1.42
N ALA A 6 11.20 -6.44 0.70
CA ALA A 6 12.65 -6.29 0.64
C ALA A 6 13.25 -5.96 2.02
N GLN A 7 12.61 -5.07 2.78
CA GLN A 7 13.05 -4.69 4.13
C GLN A 7 12.89 -5.84 5.12
N GLU A 8 11.79 -6.57 5.07
CA GLU A 8 11.56 -7.74 5.93
C GLU A 8 12.57 -8.84 5.63
N GLY A 9 12.79 -9.17 4.34
CA GLY A 9 13.82 -10.14 3.94
C GLY A 9 15.20 -9.74 4.41
N LYS A 10 15.56 -8.44 4.29
CA LYS A 10 16.82 -7.88 4.76
C LYS A 10 16.96 -8.01 6.27
N SER A 11 15.94 -7.61 7.05
CA SER A 11 15.95 -7.72 8.52
C SER A 11 16.12 -9.18 8.95
N ARG A 12 15.35 -10.10 8.39
CA ARG A 12 15.46 -11.53 8.71
C ARG A 12 16.86 -12.11 8.39
N ALA A 13 17.48 -11.68 7.28
CA ALA A 13 18.82 -12.11 6.93
C ALA A 13 19.86 -11.56 7.92
N MET A 14 19.75 -10.27 8.28
CA MET A 14 20.60 -9.64 9.27
C MET A 14 20.53 -10.36 10.62
N ASP A 15 19.33 -10.62 11.13
CA ASP A 15 19.09 -11.30 12.40
C ASP A 15 19.59 -12.75 12.38
N LYS A 16 19.28 -13.49 11.31
CA LYS A 16 19.62 -14.92 11.21
C LYS A 16 21.11 -15.18 11.05
N PHE A 17 21.80 -14.31 10.31
CA PHE A 17 23.19 -14.50 9.92
C PHE A 17 24.14 -13.51 10.57
N ASN A 18 23.65 -12.68 11.50
CA ASN A 18 24.42 -11.63 12.19
C ASN A 18 25.13 -10.68 11.19
N LEU A 19 24.40 -10.24 10.17
CA LEU A 19 24.90 -9.35 9.12
C LEU A 19 24.50 -7.90 9.39
N THR A 20 25.20 -6.97 8.74
CA THR A 20 24.88 -5.54 8.74
C THR A 20 24.25 -5.12 7.42
N GLU A 21 23.68 -3.92 7.38
CA GLU A 21 23.16 -3.36 6.11
C GLU A 21 24.20 -3.28 4.99
N LYS A 22 25.46 -3.09 5.33
CA LYS A 22 26.58 -3.01 4.39
C LYS A 22 26.88 -4.34 3.70
N ASP A 23 26.57 -5.44 4.40
CA ASP A 23 26.77 -6.79 3.87
C ASP A 23 25.68 -7.20 2.86
N LEU A 24 24.55 -6.45 2.84
CA LEU A 24 23.38 -6.74 2.01
C LEU A 24 23.05 -5.59 1.02
N PRO A 25 23.99 -5.14 0.19
CA PRO A 25 23.81 -3.97 -0.67
C PRO A 25 22.75 -4.17 -1.76
N TYR A 26 22.43 -5.42 -2.10
CA TYR A 26 21.51 -5.79 -3.18
C TYR A 26 20.16 -6.34 -2.71
N PHE A 27 19.89 -6.34 -1.39
CA PHE A 27 18.53 -6.61 -0.88
C PHE A 27 17.63 -5.39 -1.11
N ARG A 28 17.01 -5.29 -2.27
CA ARG A 28 16.24 -4.12 -2.72
C ARG A 28 15.23 -4.48 -3.80
N THR A 29 14.33 -3.54 -4.05
CA THR A 29 13.45 -3.62 -5.23
C THR A 29 14.24 -3.40 -6.51
N LEU A 30 13.72 -3.87 -7.66
CA LEU A 30 14.37 -3.68 -8.96
C LEU A 30 14.58 -2.20 -9.30
N HIS A 31 13.63 -1.33 -9.00
CA HIS A 31 13.78 0.11 -9.22
C HIS A 31 14.90 0.70 -8.35
N SER A 32 14.94 0.34 -7.06
CA SER A 32 16.02 0.79 -6.18
C SER A 32 17.40 0.26 -6.64
N PHE A 33 17.44 -0.95 -7.17
CA PHE A 33 18.64 -1.53 -7.76
C PHE A 33 19.09 -0.71 -9.00
N CYS A 34 18.21 -0.50 -9.97
CA CYS A 34 18.49 0.27 -11.18
C CYS A 34 18.90 1.72 -10.86
N PHE A 35 18.20 2.36 -9.90
CA PHE A 35 18.50 3.71 -9.43
C PHE A 35 19.96 3.83 -8.97
N ASN A 36 20.42 2.87 -8.15
CA ASN A 36 21.79 2.88 -7.61
C ASN A 36 22.84 2.56 -8.68
N ILE A 37 22.61 1.55 -9.52
CA ILE A 37 23.55 1.19 -10.59
C ILE A 37 23.74 2.34 -11.59
N LEU A 38 22.68 3.06 -11.90
CA LEU A 38 22.74 4.21 -12.82
C LEU A 38 23.28 5.48 -12.16
N GLY A 39 23.60 5.47 -10.87
CA GLY A 39 24.08 6.64 -10.12
C GLY A 39 23.11 7.82 -10.12
N LEU A 40 21.80 7.54 -10.14
CA LEU A 40 20.78 8.57 -10.20
C LEU A 40 20.62 9.29 -8.86
N LYS A 41 20.17 10.54 -8.93
CA LYS A 41 19.77 11.31 -7.75
C LYS A 41 18.26 11.52 -7.72
N LYS A 42 17.70 11.80 -6.55
CA LYS A 42 16.25 12.02 -6.40
C LYS A 42 15.72 13.15 -7.28
N GLU A 43 16.52 14.17 -7.50
CA GLU A 43 16.22 15.30 -8.38
C GLU A 43 16.10 14.93 -9.87
N ASN A 44 16.66 13.78 -10.27
CA ASN A 44 16.52 13.27 -11.64
C ASN A 44 15.19 12.54 -11.87
N VAL A 45 14.44 12.21 -10.81
CA VAL A 45 13.21 11.43 -10.91
C VAL A 45 12.01 12.34 -10.92
N MET A 46 11.15 12.19 -11.93
CA MET A 46 9.93 12.94 -12.09
C MET A 46 8.99 12.79 -10.88
N GLN A 47 8.49 13.90 -10.37
CA GLN A 47 7.61 13.97 -9.20
C GLN A 47 6.22 14.49 -9.60
N GLU A 48 5.26 14.46 -8.69
CA GLU A 48 3.89 14.96 -8.91
C GLU A 48 3.86 16.40 -9.44
N LYS A 49 4.76 17.27 -8.95
CA LYS A 49 4.88 18.65 -9.42
C LYS A 49 5.21 18.75 -10.92
N ASP A 50 6.05 17.84 -11.42
CA ASP A 50 6.50 17.83 -12.81
C ASP A 50 5.34 17.47 -13.76
N TYR A 51 4.45 16.55 -13.34
CA TYR A 51 3.22 16.28 -14.08
C TYR A 51 2.24 17.45 -14.06
N LYS A 52 2.15 18.18 -12.95
CA LYS A 52 1.34 19.42 -12.87
C LYS A 52 1.90 20.51 -13.77
N ASP A 53 3.23 20.62 -13.86
CA ASP A 53 3.88 21.58 -14.76
C ASP A 53 3.65 21.22 -16.22
N LEU A 54 3.84 19.95 -16.61
CA LEU A 54 3.50 19.44 -17.94
C LEU A 54 2.01 19.68 -18.28
N GLY A 55 1.12 19.45 -17.31
CA GLY A 55 -0.31 19.67 -17.50
C GLY A 55 -0.64 21.15 -17.79
N ARG A 56 0.05 22.09 -17.12
CA ARG A 56 -0.10 23.53 -17.43
C ARG A 56 0.34 23.88 -18.85
N ASP A 57 1.47 23.32 -19.28
CA ASP A 57 1.98 23.55 -20.65
C ASP A 57 1.01 23.00 -21.71
N LEU A 58 0.34 21.88 -21.43
CA LEU A 58 -0.64 21.25 -22.30
C LEU A 58 -2.09 21.78 -22.12
N GLN A 59 -2.32 22.64 -21.15
CA GLN A 59 -3.67 23.06 -20.73
C GLN A 59 -4.57 21.87 -20.34
N ILE A 60 -3.99 20.86 -19.67
CA ILE A 60 -4.64 19.64 -19.19
C ILE A 60 -4.39 19.52 -17.69
N GLU A 61 -5.43 19.23 -16.92
CA GLU A 61 -5.26 18.89 -15.52
C GLU A 61 -5.04 17.39 -15.37
N PHE A 62 -3.82 16.98 -14.98
CA PHE A 62 -3.51 15.60 -14.63
C PHE A 62 -3.86 15.34 -13.16
N GLU A 63 -4.95 14.61 -12.92
CA GLU A 63 -5.44 14.35 -11.58
C GLU A 63 -4.81 13.12 -10.91
N GLY A 64 -4.56 13.25 -9.61
CA GLY A 64 -4.28 12.14 -8.71
C GLY A 64 -3.04 11.33 -9.05
N ILE A 65 -2.04 11.96 -9.68
CA ILE A 65 -0.77 11.31 -9.99
C ILE A 65 0.05 11.20 -8.71
N ARG A 66 0.35 9.97 -8.33
CA ARG A 66 1.23 9.67 -7.20
C ARG A 66 1.89 8.31 -7.39
N TYR A 67 3.08 8.17 -6.88
CA TYR A 67 3.74 6.87 -6.83
C TYR A 67 3.31 6.10 -5.58
N ASP A 68 3.15 4.80 -5.71
CA ASP A 68 2.86 3.93 -4.57
C ASP A 68 4.09 3.89 -3.64
N HIS A 69 3.86 4.09 -2.34
CA HIS A 69 4.96 4.09 -1.36
C HIS A 69 5.43 2.67 -1.03
N ASP A 70 4.55 1.69 -1.09
CA ASP A 70 4.83 0.31 -0.74
C ASP A 70 5.33 -0.50 -1.95
N HIS A 71 4.87 -0.16 -3.15
CA HIS A 71 5.23 -0.82 -4.41
C HIS A 71 5.92 0.16 -5.34
N GLU A 72 7.25 0.13 -5.35
CA GLU A 72 8.04 1.01 -6.22
C GLU A 72 7.72 0.79 -7.71
N GLY A 73 7.56 1.90 -8.41
CA GLY A 73 7.28 1.91 -9.85
C GLY A 73 5.80 1.78 -10.22
N ILE A 74 4.90 1.57 -9.25
CA ILE A 74 3.48 1.67 -9.52
C ILE A 74 3.08 3.14 -9.49
N LEU A 75 2.68 3.63 -10.65
CA LEU A 75 2.10 4.96 -10.79
C LEU A 75 0.59 4.87 -10.61
N HIS A 76 0.09 5.43 -9.50
CA HIS A 76 -1.34 5.68 -9.37
C HIS A 76 -1.67 6.99 -10.06
N SER A 77 -2.50 6.95 -11.08
CA SER A 77 -3.05 8.12 -11.75
C SER A 77 -4.54 7.94 -11.92
N LYS A 78 -5.30 9.01 -11.72
CA LYS A 78 -6.69 9.07 -12.14
C LYS A 78 -6.80 9.46 -13.62
N ASP A 79 -5.72 10.02 -14.17
CA ASP A 79 -5.66 10.37 -15.57
C ASP A 79 -5.47 9.10 -16.45
N PRO A 80 -6.40 8.83 -17.40
CA PRO A 80 -6.36 7.61 -18.17
C PRO A 80 -5.22 7.58 -19.19
N TYR A 81 -4.77 8.74 -19.71
CA TYR A 81 -3.67 8.83 -20.67
C TYR A 81 -2.34 8.44 -20.03
N ILE A 82 -2.01 9.05 -18.89
CA ILE A 82 -0.77 8.74 -18.15
C ILE A 82 -0.77 7.28 -17.69
N SER A 83 -1.92 6.77 -17.23
CA SER A 83 -2.06 5.36 -16.85
C SER A 83 -1.80 4.41 -18.02
N LEU A 84 -2.37 4.71 -19.20
CA LEU A 84 -2.17 3.89 -20.40
C LEU A 84 -0.73 3.95 -20.90
N ILE A 85 -0.09 5.14 -20.92
CA ILE A 85 1.32 5.29 -21.31
C ILE A 85 2.22 4.44 -20.42
N SER A 86 2.01 4.49 -19.10
CA SER A 86 2.81 3.69 -18.16
C SER A 86 2.57 2.19 -18.33
N LEU A 87 1.32 1.78 -18.48
CA LEU A 87 0.94 0.38 -18.67
C LEU A 87 1.52 -0.20 -19.96
N ALA A 88 1.44 0.53 -21.07
CA ALA A 88 1.98 0.11 -22.35
C ALA A 88 3.48 -0.15 -22.28
N ARG A 89 4.23 0.80 -21.75
CA ARG A 89 5.68 0.69 -21.59
C ARG A 89 6.09 -0.46 -20.64
N SER A 90 5.34 -0.68 -19.56
CA SER A 90 5.54 -1.83 -18.66
C SER A 90 5.40 -3.17 -19.39
N LYS A 91 4.51 -3.21 -20.40
CA LYS A 91 4.27 -4.36 -21.28
C LYS A 91 5.18 -4.39 -22.52
N ARG A 92 6.17 -3.51 -22.62
CA ARG A 92 7.07 -3.41 -23.79
C ARG A 92 6.34 -3.10 -25.09
N MET A 93 5.27 -2.33 -25.01
CA MET A 93 4.45 -1.87 -26.12
C MET A 93 4.48 -0.35 -26.23
N SER A 94 4.23 0.17 -27.42
CA SER A 94 3.92 1.60 -27.55
C SER A 94 2.51 1.91 -26.96
N PRO A 95 2.28 3.13 -26.45
CA PRO A 95 0.95 3.53 -25.98
C PRO A 95 -0.15 3.40 -27.05
N LEU A 96 0.19 3.66 -28.31
CA LEU A 96 -0.74 3.58 -29.44
C LEU A 96 -1.07 2.11 -29.80
N GLU A 97 -0.11 1.19 -29.72
CA GLU A 97 -0.36 -0.24 -29.87
C GLU A 97 -1.32 -0.75 -28.81
N LEU A 98 -1.09 -0.42 -27.54
CA LEU A 98 -1.98 -0.84 -26.44
C LEU A 98 -3.40 -0.23 -26.60
N TYR A 99 -3.48 1.02 -27.02
CA TYR A 99 -4.75 1.68 -27.34
C TYR A 99 -5.53 0.92 -28.43
N ASN A 100 -4.86 0.55 -29.50
CA ASN A 100 -5.48 -0.18 -30.61
C ASN A 100 -5.98 -1.59 -30.22
N LEU A 101 -5.26 -2.27 -29.32
CA LEU A 101 -5.65 -3.59 -28.82
C LEU A 101 -6.87 -3.55 -27.91
N ASN A 102 -6.99 -2.52 -27.07
CA ASN A 102 -8.05 -2.45 -26.06
C ASN A 102 -9.24 -1.57 -26.49
N GLY A 103 -9.18 -0.94 -27.67
CA GLY A 103 -10.22 -0.08 -28.20
C GLY A 103 -10.58 1.08 -27.27
N ASN A 104 -11.82 1.53 -27.31
CA ASN A 104 -12.33 2.67 -26.54
C ASN A 104 -12.57 2.39 -25.04
N SER A 105 -12.04 1.28 -24.51
CA SER A 105 -12.25 0.88 -23.10
C SER A 105 -11.75 1.90 -22.08
N TYR A 106 -10.88 2.82 -22.49
CA TYR A 106 -10.25 3.81 -21.62
C TYR A 106 -10.92 5.20 -21.64
N ASN A 107 -11.95 5.40 -22.47
CA ASN A 107 -12.59 6.71 -22.68
C ASN A 107 -11.58 7.85 -23.02
N ILE A 108 -10.65 7.57 -23.92
CA ILE A 108 -9.59 8.47 -24.40
C ILE A 108 -9.59 8.52 -25.92
N THR A 109 -8.96 9.56 -26.50
CA THR A 109 -8.79 9.70 -27.93
C THR A 109 -7.36 9.42 -28.36
N TYR A 110 -7.19 8.85 -29.56
CA TYR A 110 -5.89 8.51 -30.12
C TYR A 110 -4.99 9.75 -30.26
N ASP A 111 -5.51 10.84 -30.86
CA ASP A 111 -4.72 12.04 -31.11
C ASP A 111 -4.20 12.68 -29.82
N LYS A 112 -5.05 12.77 -28.80
CA LYS A 112 -4.66 13.30 -27.50
C LYS A 112 -3.65 12.41 -26.79
N LEU A 113 -3.77 11.08 -26.92
CA LEU A 113 -2.79 10.14 -26.39
C LEU A 113 -1.42 10.34 -27.03
N ASP A 114 -1.37 10.48 -28.36
CA ASP A 114 -0.13 10.69 -29.11
C ASP A 114 0.55 12.02 -28.74
N ILE A 115 -0.24 13.10 -28.64
CA ILE A 115 0.26 14.41 -28.18
C ILE A 115 0.85 14.31 -26.78
N ILE A 116 0.09 13.77 -25.81
CA ILE A 116 0.55 13.68 -24.41
C ILE A 116 1.81 12.81 -24.32
N ASN A 117 1.87 11.70 -25.04
CA ASN A 117 3.03 10.81 -25.04
C ASN A 117 4.29 11.51 -25.59
N LYS A 118 4.17 12.25 -26.68
CA LYS A 118 5.26 13.03 -27.27
C LYS A 118 5.74 14.15 -26.35
N GLU A 119 4.81 14.93 -25.80
CA GLU A 119 5.15 16.04 -24.92
C GLU A 119 5.72 15.58 -23.58
N LEU A 120 5.23 14.49 -23.01
CA LEU A 120 5.84 13.87 -21.83
C LEU A 120 7.30 13.47 -22.09
N TYR A 121 7.60 12.90 -23.25
CA TYR A 121 8.98 12.55 -23.64
C TYR A 121 9.84 13.80 -23.79
N GLN A 122 9.36 14.86 -24.48
CA GLN A 122 10.10 16.10 -24.68
C GLN A 122 10.34 16.83 -23.36
N TYR A 123 9.32 16.92 -22.50
CA TYR A 123 9.44 17.51 -21.17
C TYR A 123 10.53 16.83 -20.33
N LYS A 124 10.51 15.51 -20.26
CA LYS A 124 11.55 14.75 -19.55
C LYS A 124 12.94 15.02 -20.12
N LYS A 125 13.08 15.04 -21.44
CA LYS A 125 14.35 15.32 -22.13
C LYS A 125 14.87 16.73 -21.82
N GLN A 126 14.02 17.75 -21.91
CA GLN A 126 14.38 19.16 -21.65
C GLN A 126 14.79 19.41 -20.19
N LYS A 127 14.11 18.78 -19.25
CA LYS A 127 14.34 18.94 -17.81
C LYS A 127 15.41 17.99 -17.25
N GLY A 128 15.92 17.05 -18.05
CA GLY A 128 16.84 16.02 -17.59
C GLY A 128 16.22 15.03 -16.60
N LEU A 129 14.90 14.86 -16.66
CA LEU A 129 14.12 13.99 -15.78
C LEU A 129 13.90 12.61 -16.38
N ILE A 130 13.64 11.65 -15.52
CA ILE A 130 13.21 10.30 -15.87
C ILE A 130 12.05 9.88 -14.98
N ASP A 131 11.13 9.09 -15.53
CA ASP A 131 10.14 8.37 -14.72
C ASP A 131 10.68 6.99 -14.30
N TYR A 132 9.87 6.24 -13.53
CA TYR A 132 10.28 4.91 -13.04
C TYR A 132 10.49 3.90 -14.18
N ILE A 133 9.77 4.01 -15.28
CA ILE A 133 9.94 3.11 -16.43
C ILE A 133 11.19 3.48 -17.23
N ASP A 134 11.45 4.79 -17.44
CA ASP A 134 12.72 5.23 -18.04
C ASP A 134 13.94 4.70 -17.27
N MET A 135 13.83 4.59 -15.95
CA MET A 135 14.90 4.05 -15.11
C MET A 135 15.21 2.58 -15.47
N LEU A 136 14.16 1.77 -15.64
CA LEU A 136 14.30 0.38 -16.06
C LEU A 136 14.84 0.27 -17.50
N GLU A 137 14.29 1.07 -18.42
CA GLU A 137 14.76 1.13 -19.81
C GLU A 137 16.23 1.55 -19.92
N LYS A 138 16.63 2.58 -19.17
CA LYS A 138 18.06 3.02 -19.14
C LYS A 138 18.98 1.94 -18.57
N PHE A 139 18.53 1.19 -17.57
CA PHE A 139 19.33 0.09 -17.05
C PHE A 139 19.47 -1.04 -18.10
N LEU A 140 18.41 -1.34 -18.83
CA LEU A 140 18.50 -2.33 -19.93
C LEU A 140 19.46 -1.89 -21.03
N ASP A 141 19.44 -0.60 -21.40
CA ASP A 141 20.29 -0.04 -22.46
C ASP A 141 21.76 0.12 -22.03
N LYS A 142 22.01 0.78 -20.91
CA LYS A 142 23.35 1.25 -20.50
C LYS A 142 23.83 0.76 -19.14
N GLY A 143 22.93 0.16 -18.32
CA GLY A 143 23.30 -0.31 -16.99
C GLY A 143 24.24 -1.50 -17.06
N GLU A 144 25.33 -1.44 -16.32
CA GLU A 144 26.23 -2.60 -16.15
C GLU A 144 25.69 -3.49 -15.04
N SER A 145 25.53 -4.77 -15.36
CA SER A 145 25.10 -5.76 -14.37
C SER A 145 26.30 -6.23 -13.54
N PRO A 146 26.26 -6.10 -12.21
CA PRO A 146 27.27 -6.73 -11.36
C PRO A 146 27.31 -8.24 -11.60
N LYS A 147 28.47 -8.86 -11.35
CA LYS A 147 28.59 -10.32 -11.36
C LYS A 147 28.09 -10.87 -10.05
N PHE A 148 27.17 -11.83 -10.12
CA PHE A 148 26.61 -12.52 -8.95
C PHE A 148 26.94 -14.01 -8.98
N GLU A 149 27.17 -14.59 -7.82
CA GLU A 149 27.17 -16.05 -7.66
C GLU A 149 25.76 -16.58 -7.78
N VAL A 150 24.82 -15.98 -7.04
CA VAL A 150 23.41 -16.35 -7.04
C VAL A 150 22.54 -15.09 -7.00
N ILE A 151 21.47 -15.08 -7.78
CA ILE A 151 20.37 -14.09 -7.64
C ILE A 151 19.12 -14.77 -7.11
N PHE A 152 18.43 -14.10 -6.20
CA PHE A 152 17.11 -14.48 -5.70
C PHE A 152 16.10 -13.44 -6.14
N VAL A 153 15.04 -13.90 -6.79
CA VAL A 153 13.91 -13.05 -7.18
C VAL A 153 12.69 -13.53 -6.44
N ASP A 154 12.09 -12.66 -5.63
CA ASP A 154 10.88 -12.95 -4.87
C ASP A 154 9.66 -12.23 -5.46
N GLU A 155 8.45 -12.78 -5.23
CA GLU A 155 7.17 -12.29 -5.78
C GLU A 155 7.21 -12.16 -7.33
N ALA A 156 7.85 -13.11 -8.00
CA ALA A 156 8.12 -13.03 -9.43
C ALA A 156 6.86 -12.99 -10.31
N GLN A 157 5.73 -13.51 -9.84
CA GLN A 157 4.44 -13.46 -10.54
C GLN A 157 3.89 -12.03 -10.71
N ASP A 158 4.46 -11.05 -9.98
CA ASP A 158 4.05 -9.64 -10.06
C ASP A 158 4.94 -8.79 -10.97
N LEU A 159 5.95 -9.38 -11.58
CA LEU A 159 6.87 -8.68 -12.46
C LEU A 159 6.22 -8.35 -13.81
N SER A 160 6.41 -7.13 -14.28
CA SER A 160 6.04 -6.73 -15.65
C SER A 160 7.05 -7.23 -16.68
N LEU A 161 6.70 -7.20 -17.97
CA LEU A 161 7.61 -7.66 -19.04
C LEU A 161 8.95 -6.92 -19.04
N ILE A 162 8.96 -5.61 -18.83
CA ILE A 162 10.22 -4.86 -18.72
C ILE A 162 11.06 -5.29 -17.52
N GLN A 163 10.43 -5.66 -16.41
CA GLN A 163 11.14 -6.17 -15.23
C GLN A 163 11.68 -7.58 -15.49
N TRP A 164 10.95 -8.41 -16.22
CA TRP A 164 11.46 -9.71 -16.69
C TRP A 164 12.69 -9.57 -17.61
N ASP A 165 12.71 -8.56 -18.48
CA ASP A 165 13.91 -8.30 -19.30
C ASP A 165 15.13 -7.95 -18.42
N ILE A 166 14.93 -7.24 -17.31
CA ILE A 166 16.00 -6.96 -16.34
C ILE A 166 16.47 -8.25 -15.68
N ILE A 167 15.55 -9.11 -15.22
CA ILE A 167 15.92 -10.40 -14.63
C ILE A 167 16.77 -11.21 -15.63
N LYS A 168 16.33 -11.34 -16.87
CA LYS A 168 17.10 -12.03 -17.95
C LYS A 168 18.49 -11.41 -18.17
N LYS A 169 18.62 -10.08 -18.02
CA LYS A 169 19.93 -9.42 -18.10
C LYS A 169 20.82 -9.75 -16.91
N LEU A 170 20.25 -9.81 -15.69
CA LEU A 170 20.97 -10.17 -14.47
C LEU A 170 21.37 -11.65 -14.49
N GLU A 171 20.52 -12.54 -14.97
CA GLU A 171 20.82 -13.98 -15.13
C GLU A 171 22.07 -14.23 -15.97
N LYS A 172 22.26 -13.47 -17.05
CA LYS A 172 23.46 -13.58 -17.90
C LYS A 172 24.77 -13.23 -17.16
N SER A 173 24.69 -12.51 -16.05
CA SER A 173 25.83 -12.11 -15.23
C SER A 173 25.91 -12.87 -13.90
N SER A 174 25.08 -13.89 -13.70
CA SER A 174 25.04 -14.74 -12.52
C SER A 174 25.36 -16.20 -12.87
N LYS A 175 25.83 -16.97 -11.87
CA LYS A 175 26.03 -18.41 -12.04
C LYS A 175 24.76 -19.22 -11.83
N GLN A 176 23.86 -18.72 -10.96
CA GLN A 176 22.60 -19.36 -10.65
C GLN A 176 21.53 -18.31 -10.39
N SER A 177 20.29 -18.60 -10.79
CA SER A 177 19.11 -17.83 -10.42
C SER A 177 18.10 -18.71 -9.70
N ILE A 178 17.49 -18.18 -8.65
CA ILE A 178 16.40 -18.79 -7.90
C ILE A 178 15.24 -17.80 -7.95
N ILE A 179 14.18 -18.21 -8.64
CA ILE A 179 13.00 -17.38 -8.86
C ILE A 179 11.85 -17.96 -8.05
N ALA A 180 11.36 -17.20 -7.08
CA ALA A 180 10.26 -17.58 -6.19
C ALA A 180 9.01 -16.73 -6.48
N GLY A 181 7.85 -17.38 -6.37
CA GLY A 181 6.57 -16.71 -6.58
C GLY A 181 5.40 -17.67 -6.46
N ASP A 182 4.20 -17.11 -6.50
CA ASP A 182 2.95 -17.87 -6.48
C ASP A 182 1.98 -17.29 -7.52
N ASP A 183 1.82 -17.98 -8.65
CA ASP A 183 0.93 -17.56 -9.74
C ASP A 183 -0.55 -17.48 -9.31
N ASP A 184 -0.94 -18.22 -8.26
CA ASP A 184 -2.27 -18.10 -7.65
C ASP A 184 -2.48 -16.76 -6.94
N GLN A 185 -1.39 -16.04 -6.61
CA GLN A 185 -1.41 -14.70 -6.02
C GLN A 185 -1.08 -13.57 -7.01
N ALA A 186 -1.10 -13.85 -8.32
CA ALA A 186 -0.85 -12.86 -9.37
C ALA A 186 -2.07 -11.94 -9.56
N ILE A 187 -2.13 -10.84 -8.83
CA ILE A 187 -3.27 -9.90 -8.82
C ILE A 187 -2.96 -8.51 -9.39
N TYR A 188 -1.75 -8.28 -9.90
CA TYR A 188 -1.31 -6.97 -10.42
C TYR A 188 -1.27 -6.89 -11.96
N LYS A 189 -1.99 -7.77 -12.68
CA LYS A 189 -2.09 -7.74 -14.14
C LYS A 189 -2.56 -6.39 -14.68
N TRP A 190 -3.45 -5.72 -13.96
CA TRP A 190 -3.93 -4.37 -14.28
C TRP A 190 -2.82 -3.31 -14.29
N ASN A 191 -1.70 -3.56 -13.61
CA ASN A 191 -0.50 -2.71 -13.56
C ASN A 191 0.65 -3.22 -14.44
N GLY A 192 0.38 -4.16 -15.33
CA GLY A 192 1.35 -4.69 -16.28
C GLY A 192 2.10 -5.93 -15.83
N ALA A 193 1.79 -6.51 -14.65
CA ALA A 193 2.35 -7.79 -14.24
C ALA A 193 2.03 -8.89 -15.25
N ASP A 194 3.01 -9.74 -15.51
CA ASP A 194 2.93 -10.84 -16.47
C ASP A 194 3.23 -12.18 -15.79
N ALA A 195 2.18 -12.74 -15.20
CA ALA A 195 2.24 -14.05 -14.55
C ALA A 195 2.50 -15.19 -15.55
N GLU A 196 2.19 -14.99 -16.84
CA GLU A 196 2.38 -16.01 -17.87
C GLU A 196 3.87 -16.30 -18.08
N THR A 197 4.70 -15.28 -18.10
CA THR A 197 6.16 -15.45 -18.13
C THR A 197 6.64 -16.27 -16.93
N PHE A 198 6.10 -16.01 -15.71
CA PHE A 198 6.46 -16.79 -14.51
C PHE A 198 6.01 -18.26 -14.62
N ILE A 199 4.78 -18.52 -15.08
CA ILE A 199 4.23 -19.87 -15.27
C ILE A 199 5.06 -20.68 -16.24
N ASN A 200 5.57 -20.04 -17.31
CA ASN A 200 6.28 -20.69 -18.41
C ASN A 200 7.81 -20.65 -18.28
N LEU A 201 8.35 -20.31 -17.09
CA LEU A 201 9.79 -20.33 -16.87
C LEU A 201 10.36 -21.73 -17.08
N GLU A 202 11.48 -21.81 -17.81
CA GLU A 202 12.26 -23.00 -17.96
C GLU A 202 13.15 -23.24 -16.73
N GLY A 203 13.46 -24.50 -16.45
CA GLY A 203 14.33 -24.90 -15.35
C GLY A 203 13.70 -25.90 -14.39
N GLU A 204 14.43 -26.19 -13.34
CA GLU A 204 13.93 -27.08 -12.27
C GLU A 204 12.86 -26.35 -11.45
N ARG A 205 11.69 -27.00 -11.28
CA ARG A 205 10.56 -26.44 -10.53
C ARG A 205 10.37 -27.19 -9.22
N VAL A 206 10.42 -26.45 -8.12
CA VAL A 206 10.15 -26.95 -6.78
C VAL A 206 8.87 -26.30 -6.24
N ILE A 207 7.91 -27.11 -5.82
CA ILE A 207 6.67 -26.63 -5.20
C ILE A 207 6.81 -26.76 -3.68
N LEU A 208 6.74 -25.62 -2.95
CA LEU A 208 6.69 -25.61 -1.50
C LEU A 208 5.27 -25.97 -1.05
N GLN A 209 5.09 -27.20 -0.62
CA GLN A 209 3.75 -27.73 -0.34
C GLN A 209 3.18 -27.27 1.00
N GLN A 210 3.99 -27.10 2.03
CA GLN A 210 3.50 -26.83 3.38
C GLN A 210 3.16 -25.34 3.59
N SER A 211 1.91 -25.06 3.94
CA SER A 211 1.50 -23.75 4.45
C SER A 211 1.56 -23.74 5.98
N TYR A 212 2.24 -22.74 6.53
CA TYR A 212 2.31 -22.46 7.97
C TYR A 212 1.31 -21.39 8.42
N ARG A 213 0.51 -20.88 7.49
CA ARG A 213 -0.44 -19.80 7.72
C ARG A 213 -1.88 -20.29 7.76
N VAL A 214 -2.31 -20.96 6.71
CA VAL A 214 -3.73 -21.20 6.41
C VAL A 214 -4.24 -22.48 7.07
N PRO A 215 -5.27 -22.41 7.94
CA PRO A 215 -5.90 -23.58 8.56
C PRO A 215 -6.77 -24.38 7.57
N LYS A 216 -7.11 -25.62 7.94
CA LYS A 216 -7.82 -26.59 7.08
C LYS A 216 -9.15 -26.06 6.52
N ASN A 217 -10.01 -25.46 7.34
CA ASN A 217 -11.33 -25.00 6.87
C ASN A 217 -11.19 -23.79 5.91
N ILE A 218 -10.25 -22.89 6.18
CA ILE A 218 -9.96 -21.75 5.31
C ILE A 218 -9.30 -22.23 4.00
N PHE A 219 -8.41 -23.21 4.07
CA PHE A 219 -7.86 -23.88 2.90
C PHE A 219 -8.94 -24.45 1.98
N ASN A 220 -9.97 -25.10 2.55
CA ASN A 220 -11.05 -25.66 1.74
C ASN A 220 -11.79 -24.61 0.92
N VAL A 221 -12.02 -23.43 1.51
CA VAL A 221 -12.60 -22.28 0.79
C VAL A 221 -11.64 -21.76 -0.28
N ALA A 222 -10.38 -21.53 0.08
CA ALA A 222 -9.35 -21.06 -0.83
C ALA A 222 -9.17 -22.01 -2.04
N ASN A 223 -9.15 -23.32 -1.79
CA ASN A 223 -8.98 -24.34 -2.80
C ASN A 223 -10.17 -24.42 -3.78
N LYS A 224 -11.40 -24.21 -3.28
CA LYS A 224 -12.58 -24.13 -4.17
C LYS A 224 -12.48 -22.92 -5.11
N ILE A 225 -12.01 -21.79 -4.62
CA ILE A 225 -11.85 -20.57 -5.42
C ILE A 225 -10.77 -20.77 -6.48
N ILE A 226 -9.57 -21.20 -6.05
CA ILE A 226 -8.41 -21.22 -6.95
C ILE A 226 -8.51 -22.28 -8.04
N LYS A 227 -9.25 -23.35 -7.81
CA LYS A 227 -9.58 -24.36 -8.83
C LYS A 227 -10.45 -23.84 -9.97
N LYS A 228 -11.13 -22.70 -9.80
CA LYS A 228 -11.87 -22.03 -10.88
C LYS A 228 -10.95 -21.34 -11.90
N VAL A 229 -9.68 -21.06 -11.54
CA VAL A 229 -8.69 -20.42 -12.40
C VAL A 229 -8.21 -21.40 -13.46
N LYS A 230 -8.29 -21.00 -14.74
CA LYS A 230 -7.94 -21.85 -15.89
C LYS A 230 -6.44 -21.92 -16.17
N ASN A 231 -5.77 -20.76 -16.17
CA ASN A 231 -4.34 -20.68 -16.46
C ASN A 231 -3.53 -20.54 -15.17
N ARG A 232 -3.07 -21.66 -14.60
CA ARG A 232 -2.27 -21.74 -13.38
C ARG A 232 -1.40 -22.98 -13.33
N VAL A 233 -0.36 -22.94 -12.51
CA VAL A 233 0.40 -24.13 -12.14
C VAL A 233 -0.41 -24.95 -11.12
N GLU A 234 -0.67 -26.19 -11.41
CA GLU A 234 -1.35 -27.07 -10.46
C GLU A 234 -0.46 -27.31 -9.23
N LYS A 235 -0.99 -27.01 -8.05
CA LYS A 235 -0.30 -27.15 -6.77
C LYS A 235 -1.20 -27.85 -5.77
N ASN A 236 -0.66 -28.86 -5.11
CA ASN A 236 -1.30 -29.56 -4.02
C ASN A 236 -0.59 -29.16 -2.73
N TRP A 237 -0.95 -27.98 -2.18
CA TRP A 237 -0.37 -27.54 -0.94
C TRP A 237 -1.17 -28.01 0.28
N ILE A 238 -0.47 -28.14 1.40
CA ILE A 238 -0.95 -28.72 2.65
C ILE A 238 -1.23 -27.58 3.63
N PRO A 239 -2.44 -27.45 4.18
CA PRO A 239 -2.73 -26.46 5.21
C PRO A 239 -2.00 -26.79 6.52
N LYS A 240 -1.90 -25.83 7.43
CA LYS A 240 -1.48 -26.12 8.81
C LYS A 240 -2.52 -27.02 9.50
N GLU A 241 -2.10 -27.69 10.58
CA GLU A 241 -2.93 -28.71 11.24
C GLU A 241 -4.21 -28.14 11.88
N ASP A 242 -4.21 -26.90 12.31
CA ASP A 242 -5.36 -26.24 12.91
C ASP A 242 -6.59 -26.29 11.97
N LEU A 243 -7.77 -26.44 12.55
CA LEU A 243 -9.01 -26.42 11.77
C LEU A 243 -9.32 -25.02 11.24
N GLY A 244 -9.17 -24.00 12.08
CA GLY A 244 -9.64 -22.64 11.81
C GLY A 244 -11.17 -22.54 11.77
N GLN A 245 -11.70 -21.34 11.67
CA GLN A 245 -13.13 -21.07 11.60
C GLN A 245 -13.49 -20.37 10.30
N VAL A 246 -14.62 -20.74 9.70
CA VAL A 246 -15.20 -20.04 8.55
C VAL A 246 -16.68 -19.81 8.85
N ASN A 247 -17.06 -18.55 8.87
CA ASN A 247 -18.42 -18.11 9.15
C ASN A 247 -18.97 -17.32 7.96
N TYR A 248 -20.27 -17.37 7.75
CA TYR A 248 -20.97 -16.70 6.67
C TYR A 248 -22.07 -15.80 7.25
N HIS A 249 -22.10 -14.55 6.82
CA HIS A 249 -23.04 -13.55 7.32
C HIS A 249 -23.60 -12.70 6.17
N TRP A 250 -24.79 -12.14 6.37
CA TRP A 250 -25.37 -11.15 5.48
C TRP A 250 -24.96 -9.73 5.81
N GLU A 251 -24.61 -9.48 7.08
CA GLU A 251 -24.28 -8.17 7.61
C GLU A 251 -23.03 -8.23 8.49
N ILE A 252 -22.25 -7.16 8.47
CA ILE A 252 -21.02 -7.06 9.27
C ILE A 252 -21.29 -6.94 10.77
N ASP A 253 -22.46 -6.44 11.15
CA ASP A 253 -22.89 -6.31 12.55
C ASP A 253 -23.10 -7.65 13.28
N ARG A 254 -23.11 -8.76 12.56
CA ARG A 254 -23.14 -10.12 13.09
C ARG A 254 -21.77 -10.62 13.55
N VAL A 255 -20.71 -9.86 13.27
CA VAL A 255 -19.35 -10.22 13.69
C VAL A 255 -18.96 -9.39 14.91
N ASP A 256 -18.60 -10.06 16.01
CA ASP A 256 -18.15 -9.39 17.23
C ASP A 256 -16.73 -8.80 17.05
N LEU A 257 -16.68 -7.49 16.82
CA LEU A 257 -15.44 -6.73 16.67
C LEU A 257 -14.90 -6.19 18.01
N SER A 258 -15.48 -6.54 19.13
CA SER A 258 -15.08 -5.99 20.44
C SER A 258 -13.70 -6.42 20.88
N LYS A 259 -13.21 -7.57 20.40
CA LYS A 259 -11.91 -8.16 20.78
C LYS A 259 -11.17 -8.68 19.56
N GLY A 260 -9.87 -8.90 19.74
CA GLY A 260 -9.01 -9.50 18.71
C GLY A 260 -8.53 -8.52 17.66
N GLU A 261 -7.58 -8.97 16.85
CA GLU A 261 -7.05 -8.23 15.70
C GLU A 261 -7.83 -8.60 14.45
N TRP A 262 -8.30 -7.59 13.72
CA TRP A 262 -9.15 -7.76 12.56
C TRP A 262 -8.57 -7.12 11.31
N LEU A 263 -8.74 -7.79 10.19
CA LEU A 263 -8.49 -7.27 8.87
C LEU A 263 -9.78 -7.35 8.05
N ILE A 264 -10.34 -6.20 7.69
CA ILE A 264 -11.58 -6.13 6.92
C ILE A 264 -11.23 -5.80 5.47
N LEU A 265 -11.61 -6.68 4.57
CA LEU A 265 -11.23 -6.64 3.16
C LEU A 265 -12.44 -6.43 2.26
N ALA A 266 -12.27 -5.55 1.27
CA ALA A 266 -13.25 -5.36 0.21
C ALA A 266 -12.56 -5.25 -1.15
N ARG A 267 -13.33 -5.44 -2.22
CA ARG A 267 -12.85 -5.33 -3.60
C ARG A 267 -12.42 -3.91 -3.97
N THR A 268 -13.14 -2.90 -3.51
CA THR A 268 -12.94 -1.50 -3.89
C THR A 268 -12.95 -0.55 -2.70
N ASN A 269 -12.35 0.62 -2.89
CA ASN A 269 -12.39 1.69 -1.88
C ASN A 269 -13.81 2.19 -1.63
N LEU A 270 -14.69 2.18 -2.64
CA LEU A 270 -16.09 2.60 -2.49
C LEU A 270 -16.85 1.73 -1.47
N ILE A 271 -16.57 0.41 -1.46
CA ILE A 271 -17.17 -0.50 -0.47
C ILE A 271 -16.55 -0.24 0.89
N LEU A 272 -15.24 -0.01 0.97
CA LEU A 272 -14.55 0.31 2.22
C LEU A 272 -15.03 1.62 2.86
N GLU A 273 -15.49 2.62 2.09
CA GLU A 273 -16.09 3.86 2.66
C GLU A 273 -17.32 3.53 3.52
N LYS A 274 -18.17 2.63 3.05
CA LYS A 274 -19.36 2.20 3.81
C LYS A 274 -18.96 1.49 5.11
N ILE A 275 -17.91 0.68 5.05
CA ILE A 275 -17.38 -0.01 6.24
C ILE A 275 -16.72 0.98 7.20
N ALA A 276 -15.93 1.92 6.69
CA ALA A 276 -15.33 2.97 7.50
C ALA A 276 -16.39 3.79 8.22
N TYR A 277 -17.48 4.15 7.52
CA TYR A 277 -18.61 4.85 8.12
C TYR A 277 -19.28 4.01 9.21
N TYR A 278 -19.53 2.72 8.96
CA TYR A 278 -20.09 1.81 9.96
C TYR A 278 -19.21 1.74 11.23
N LEU A 279 -17.91 1.54 11.06
CA LEU A 279 -16.97 1.46 12.18
C LEU A 279 -16.92 2.78 12.97
N ASP A 280 -16.96 3.90 12.26
CA ASP A 280 -16.98 5.24 12.88
C ASP A 280 -18.23 5.48 13.70
N GLN A 281 -19.41 5.17 13.17
CA GLN A 281 -20.71 5.31 13.88
C GLN A 281 -20.79 4.42 15.12
N ASN A 282 -20.12 3.26 15.11
CA ASN A 282 -20.09 2.34 16.23
C ASN A 282 -18.89 2.55 17.16
N ASN A 283 -18.15 3.67 17.00
CA ASN A 283 -17.01 4.06 17.81
C ASN A 283 -15.91 3.00 17.89
N PHE A 284 -15.61 2.31 16.79
CA PHE A 284 -14.46 1.46 16.68
C PHE A 284 -13.21 2.27 16.33
N TYR A 285 -12.08 1.92 16.95
CA TYR A 285 -10.77 2.45 16.57
C TYR A 285 -10.19 1.61 15.45
N PHE A 286 -10.00 2.21 14.26
CA PHE A 286 -9.54 1.50 13.09
C PHE A 286 -8.54 2.31 12.26
N GLN A 287 -7.73 1.58 11.51
CA GLN A 287 -6.76 2.13 10.55
C GLN A 287 -7.19 1.79 9.12
N ARG A 288 -7.09 2.76 8.25
CA ARG A 288 -7.33 2.58 6.81
C ARG A 288 -6.01 2.46 6.07
N ARG A 289 -5.73 1.31 5.45
CA ARG A 289 -4.43 0.99 4.84
C ARG A 289 -3.29 1.15 5.86
N ASN A 290 -2.16 1.73 5.42
CA ASN A 290 -1.01 2.02 6.27
C ASN A 290 -0.98 3.49 6.77
N SER A 291 -2.11 4.21 6.72
CA SER A 291 -2.17 5.59 7.20
C SER A 291 -2.38 5.63 8.71
N THR A 292 -1.56 6.41 9.41
CA THR A 292 -1.79 6.67 10.84
C THR A 292 -3.14 7.39 11.02
N PRO A 293 -4.04 6.86 11.86
CA PRO A 293 -5.31 7.53 12.12
C PRO A 293 -5.13 8.94 12.68
N ARG A 294 -5.96 9.88 12.25
CA ARG A 294 -5.92 11.25 12.77
C ARG A 294 -6.06 11.29 14.28
N VAL A 295 -6.93 10.44 14.83
CA VAL A 295 -7.15 10.29 16.28
C VAL A 295 -5.84 9.94 17.01
N GLN A 296 -5.02 9.05 16.47
CA GLN A 296 -3.72 8.66 17.04
C GLN A 296 -2.75 9.85 17.10
N ASN A 297 -2.70 10.63 16.03
CA ASN A 297 -1.86 11.84 15.99
C ASN A 297 -2.30 12.87 17.05
N ILE A 298 -3.62 13.04 17.24
CA ILE A 298 -4.13 13.95 18.27
C ILE A 298 -3.87 13.39 19.66
N TYR A 299 -4.03 12.09 19.85
CA TYR A 299 -3.79 11.44 21.13
C TYR A 299 -2.33 11.61 21.59
N ALA A 300 -1.37 11.51 20.70
CA ALA A 300 0.02 11.81 21.02
C ALA A 300 0.24 13.25 21.51
N LEU A 301 -0.55 14.21 21.01
CA LEU A 301 -0.54 15.58 21.54
C LEU A 301 -1.18 15.68 22.92
N ILE A 302 -2.27 14.93 23.14
CA ILE A 302 -2.95 14.82 24.46
C ILE A 302 -2.01 14.25 25.50
N GLU A 303 -1.28 13.19 25.19
CA GLU A 303 -0.28 12.61 26.11
C GLU A 303 0.80 13.63 26.48
N ASN A 304 1.34 14.35 25.48
CA ASN A 304 2.34 15.39 25.75
C ASN A 304 1.74 16.53 26.57
N TRP A 305 0.50 16.95 26.31
CA TRP A 305 -0.18 17.96 27.10
C TRP A 305 -0.36 17.52 28.56
N ASN A 306 -0.80 16.30 28.80
CA ASN A 306 -0.94 15.76 30.16
C ASN A 306 0.42 15.69 30.90
N LYS A 307 1.49 15.24 30.25
CA LYS A 307 2.85 15.26 30.81
C LYS A 307 3.28 16.67 31.23
N LEU A 308 2.97 17.68 30.38
CA LEU A 308 3.29 19.08 30.67
C LEU A 308 2.52 19.57 31.91
N ARG A 309 1.22 19.24 32.02
CA ARG A 309 0.38 19.55 33.18
C ARG A 309 0.85 18.85 34.47
N GLU A 310 1.40 17.66 34.36
CA GLU A 310 1.98 16.88 35.45
C GLU A 310 3.40 17.36 35.84
N GLY A 311 3.89 18.43 35.22
CA GLY A 311 5.17 19.05 35.54
C GLY A 311 6.38 18.54 34.73
N THR A 312 6.17 17.72 33.72
CA THR A 312 7.25 17.29 32.82
C THR A 312 7.50 18.34 31.74
N PRO A 313 8.69 18.94 31.65
CA PRO A 313 8.99 19.94 30.63
C PRO A 313 8.99 19.29 29.23
N LEU A 314 8.43 20.01 28.25
CA LEU A 314 8.39 19.59 26.85
C LEU A 314 9.45 20.34 26.02
N HIS A 315 10.04 19.63 25.07
CA HIS A 315 10.86 20.23 24.02
C HIS A 315 10.02 21.16 23.15
N TYR A 316 10.61 22.30 22.71
CA TYR A 316 9.94 23.28 21.83
C TYR A 316 9.13 22.65 20.69
N ASN A 317 9.73 21.67 19.98
CA ASN A 317 9.07 21.06 18.82
C ASN A 317 7.77 20.32 19.18
N ASP A 318 7.71 19.70 20.36
CA ASP A 318 6.51 18.97 20.81
C ASP A 318 5.46 19.94 21.33
N TYR A 319 5.87 20.99 22.07
CA TYR A 319 4.97 22.06 22.44
C TYR A 319 4.38 22.78 21.22
N LYS A 320 5.20 23.08 20.20
CA LYS A 320 4.72 23.66 18.93
C LYS A 320 3.67 22.82 18.23
N LYS A 321 3.77 21.48 18.28
CA LYS A 321 2.73 20.61 17.71
C LYS A 321 1.41 20.74 18.46
N ILE A 322 1.47 20.86 19.78
CA ILE A 322 0.30 21.09 20.65
C ILE A 322 -0.38 22.41 20.30
N THR A 323 0.39 23.51 20.18
CA THR A 323 -0.15 24.84 19.89
C THR A 323 -0.83 24.95 18.52
N ASN A 324 -0.56 24.03 17.59
CA ASN A 324 -1.32 23.92 16.34
C ASN A 324 -2.79 23.47 16.56
N LYS A 325 -3.16 23.10 17.77
CA LYS A 325 -4.54 22.77 18.21
C LYS A 325 -5.12 23.80 19.16
N MET A 326 -4.43 24.92 19.33
CA MET A 326 -4.83 26.02 20.20
C MET A 326 -4.87 27.33 19.42
N SER A 327 -6.03 27.94 19.26
CA SER A 327 -6.20 29.23 18.58
C SER A 327 -6.34 30.39 19.55
N LYS A 328 -7.09 30.20 20.64
CA LYS A 328 -7.39 31.23 21.64
C LYS A 328 -6.52 31.09 22.89
N ASN A 329 -6.09 29.87 23.19
CA ASN A 329 -5.40 29.49 24.42
C ASN A 329 -3.88 29.69 24.39
N VAL A 330 -3.35 30.25 23.30
CA VAL A 330 -1.91 30.57 23.16
C VAL A 330 -1.71 31.89 22.40
N ASP A 331 -0.68 32.67 22.78
CA ASP A 331 -0.23 33.82 22.01
C ASP A 331 0.94 33.40 21.08
N LEU A 332 0.63 33.20 19.80
CA LEU A 332 1.61 32.78 18.82
C LEU A 332 2.74 33.82 18.56
N LYS A 333 2.54 35.10 18.96
CA LYS A 333 3.59 36.13 18.82
C LYS A 333 4.66 35.92 19.88
N LEU A 334 4.25 35.67 21.12
CA LEU A 334 5.17 35.42 22.24
C LEU A 334 5.90 34.07 22.02
N MET A 335 5.20 33.08 21.51
CA MET A 335 5.79 31.76 21.19
C MET A 335 6.94 31.86 20.17
N LYS A 336 6.92 32.82 19.23
CA LYS A 336 8.02 33.03 18.26
C LYS A 336 9.34 33.42 18.91
N GLN A 337 9.34 33.89 20.15
CA GLN A 337 10.53 34.25 20.91
C GLN A 337 11.19 33.09 21.61
N MET A 338 10.57 31.88 21.58
CA MET A 338 11.10 30.68 22.20
C MET A 338 12.35 30.17 21.47
N SER A 339 13.34 29.71 22.24
CA SER A 339 14.47 28.93 21.69
C SER A 339 14.04 27.54 21.25
N LYS A 340 14.46 27.17 20.04
CA LYS A 340 14.07 25.87 19.45
C LYS A 340 14.76 24.65 20.09
N GLU A 341 15.78 24.89 20.88
CA GLU A 341 16.62 23.82 21.46
C GLU A 341 16.35 23.60 22.95
N LYS A 342 15.38 24.29 23.53
CA LYS A 342 15.08 24.24 24.97
C LYS A 342 13.84 23.43 25.30
N PHE A 343 13.79 23.00 26.55
CA PHE A 343 12.61 22.44 27.19
C PHE A 343 11.93 23.51 28.03
N TYR A 344 10.62 23.43 28.14
CA TYR A 344 9.78 24.42 28.82
C TYR A 344 8.78 23.71 29.71
N ASP A 345 8.65 24.15 30.96
CA ASP A 345 7.60 23.78 31.89
C ASP A 345 6.36 24.67 31.70
N ILE A 346 5.25 24.26 32.29
CA ILE A 346 3.96 24.93 32.11
C ILE A 346 3.96 26.34 32.70
N ASP A 347 4.64 26.56 33.82
CA ASP A 347 4.68 27.87 34.50
C ASP A 347 5.46 28.90 33.66
N THR A 348 6.61 28.50 33.13
CA THR A 348 7.38 29.32 32.19
C THR A 348 6.57 29.64 30.94
N LEU A 349 5.83 28.68 30.38
CA LEU A 349 4.99 28.90 29.20
C LEU A 349 3.84 29.87 29.48
N LYS A 350 3.21 29.79 30.64
CA LYS A 350 2.16 30.73 31.07
C LYS A 350 2.70 32.11 31.32
N LYS A 351 3.83 32.25 31.99
CA LYS A 351 4.40 33.51 32.39
C LYS A 351 5.03 34.27 31.22
N ASP A 352 5.84 33.62 30.41
CA ASP A 352 6.73 34.25 29.46
C ASP A 352 6.35 34.10 27.99
N TYR A 353 5.59 33.01 27.67
CA TYR A 353 5.33 32.63 26.27
C TYR A 353 3.84 32.52 25.89
N GLY A 354 2.97 33.10 26.72
CA GLY A 354 1.57 33.37 26.36
C GLY A 354 0.65 32.17 26.32
N LEU A 355 0.99 31.08 27.03
CA LEU A 355 0.03 30.03 27.31
C LEU A 355 -1.02 30.56 28.30
N LYS A 356 -2.31 30.43 27.95
CA LYS A 356 -3.42 31.05 28.73
C LYS A 356 -4.19 30.05 29.58
N THR A 357 -3.94 28.75 29.41
CA THR A 357 -4.70 27.70 30.10
C THR A 357 -3.80 26.54 30.51
N ASP A 358 -4.18 25.83 31.54
CA ASP A 358 -3.68 24.54 32.00
C ASP A 358 -4.81 23.52 32.22
N GLU A 359 -5.96 23.85 31.67
CA GLU A 359 -7.16 23.01 31.73
C GLU A 359 -6.98 21.67 31.00
N GLU A 360 -7.97 20.80 31.15
CA GLU A 360 -8.03 19.52 30.45
C GLU A 360 -7.91 19.71 28.94
N TRP A 361 -7.31 18.73 28.24
CA TRP A 361 -7.01 18.81 26.81
C TRP A 361 -8.22 19.19 25.96
N TYR A 362 -9.43 18.74 26.32
CA TYR A 362 -10.64 19.02 25.56
C TYR A 362 -11.15 20.48 25.73
N ILE A 363 -10.57 21.23 26.67
CA ILE A 363 -10.75 22.66 26.84
C ILE A 363 -9.57 23.40 26.21
N ALA A 364 -8.36 22.89 26.45
CA ALA A 364 -7.12 23.53 25.98
C ALA A 364 -6.98 23.52 24.46
N PHE A 365 -7.38 22.44 23.79
CA PHE A 365 -7.28 22.28 22.33
C PHE A 365 -8.52 22.84 21.63
N ASP A 366 -8.71 24.15 21.72
CA ASP A 366 -9.88 24.90 21.26
C ASP A 366 -10.08 24.93 19.73
N ASP A 367 -9.14 24.35 18.98
CA ASP A 367 -9.20 24.20 17.52
C ASP A 367 -9.72 22.80 17.09
N LEU A 368 -10.03 21.94 18.07
CA LEU A 368 -10.70 20.67 17.82
C LEU A 368 -12.21 20.86 17.82
N GLY A 369 -12.87 20.26 16.81
CA GLY A 369 -14.32 20.24 16.78
C GLY A 369 -14.92 19.35 17.87
N ASP A 370 -16.11 19.71 18.38
CA ASP A 370 -16.81 18.95 19.42
C ASP A 370 -17.01 17.46 19.07
N ASP A 371 -17.26 17.16 17.80
CA ASP A 371 -17.42 15.77 17.35
C ASP A 371 -16.12 14.98 17.48
N GLU A 372 -14.98 15.61 17.20
CA GLU A 372 -13.67 14.97 17.33
C GLU A 372 -13.32 14.74 18.80
N ILE A 373 -13.59 15.72 19.66
CA ILE A 373 -13.41 15.60 21.11
C ILE A 373 -14.26 14.45 21.64
N ARG A 374 -15.56 14.44 21.34
CA ARG A 374 -16.48 13.37 21.76
C ARG A 374 -16.02 11.98 21.26
N LYS A 375 -15.54 11.90 20.03
CA LYS A 375 -15.02 10.65 19.46
C LYS A 375 -13.81 10.13 20.25
N ILE A 376 -12.82 10.98 20.50
CA ILE A 376 -11.61 10.60 21.28
C ILE A 376 -12.02 10.13 22.68
N GLN A 377 -12.86 10.89 23.37
CA GLN A 377 -13.35 10.54 24.72
C GLN A 377 -14.07 9.19 24.74
N ARG A 378 -14.92 8.89 23.74
CA ARG A 378 -15.62 7.61 23.63
C ARG A 378 -14.65 6.45 23.40
N LEU A 379 -13.65 6.61 22.51
CA LEU A 379 -12.66 5.58 22.25
C LEU A 379 -11.86 5.26 23.51
N ILE A 380 -11.42 6.27 24.25
CA ILE A 380 -10.72 6.09 25.53
C ILE A 380 -11.62 5.37 26.54
N LYS A 381 -12.90 5.80 26.64
CA LYS A 381 -13.87 5.19 27.55
C LYS A 381 -14.15 3.72 27.21
N ASN A 382 -14.10 3.37 25.92
CA ASN A 382 -14.27 2.00 25.45
C ASN A 382 -13.02 1.13 25.66
N GLY A 383 -11.93 1.68 26.23
CA GLY A 383 -10.70 0.95 26.53
C GLY A 383 -9.77 0.77 25.33
N GLU A 384 -9.97 1.54 24.25
CA GLU A 384 -9.03 1.51 23.12
C GLU A 384 -7.73 2.24 23.48
N ASP A 385 -6.61 1.60 23.22
CA ASP A 385 -5.26 2.18 23.38
C ASP A 385 -4.90 2.99 22.15
N LEU A 386 -5.14 4.30 22.21
CA LEU A 386 -4.91 5.21 21.08
C LEU A 386 -3.41 5.50 20.84
N SER A 387 -2.52 5.08 21.74
CA SER A 387 -1.06 5.18 21.55
C SER A 387 -0.52 4.13 20.59
N LYS A 388 -1.24 3.04 20.41
CA LYS A 388 -0.88 1.90 19.55
C LYS A 388 -1.61 1.91 18.22
N GLU A 389 -1.11 1.10 17.29
CA GLU A 389 -1.84 0.82 16.05
C GLU A 389 -3.22 0.19 16.35
N PRO A 390 -4.27 0.61 15.62
CA PRO A 390 -5.58 0.01 15.77
C PRO A 390 -5.57 -1.50 15.53
N ARG A 391 -6.30 -2.22 16.36
CA ARG A 391 -6.52 -3.66 16.20
C ARG A 391 -7.39 -4.00 14.98
N ILE A 392 -8.19 -3.04 14.48
CA ILE A 392 -8.99 -3.18 13.27
C ILE A 392 -8.30 -2.44 12.13
N LYS A 393 -7.98 -3.16 11.07
CA LYS A 393 -7.43 -2.59 9.82
C LYS A 393 -8.42 -2.84 8.68
N ILE A 394 -8.64 -1.83 7.85
CA ILE A 394 -9.48 -1.96 6.65
C ILE A 394 -8.64 -1.67 5.40
N SER A 395 -8.78 -2.51 4.37
CA SER A 395 -8.03 -2.38 3.12
C SER A 395 -8.78 -3.01 1.95
N THR A 396 -8.40 -2.62 0.73
CA THR A 396 -8.76 -3.44 -0.43
C THR A 396 -7.94 -4.74 -0.42
N ILE A 397 -8.45 -5.77 -1.07
CA ILE A 397 -7.73 -7.04 -1.20
C ILE A 397 -6.38 -6.83 -1.90
N HIS A 398 -6.29 -5.95 -2.90
CA HIS A 398 -5.02 -5.59 -3.54
C HIS A 398 -4.04 -4.92 -2.56
N GLY A 399 -4.55 -4.01 -1.73
CA GLY A 399 -3.71 -3.22 -0.81
C GLY A 399 -3.22 -3.99 0.42
N VAL A 400 -3.66 -5.24 0.59
CA VAL A 400 -3.28 -6.08 1.75
C VAL A 400 -2.34 -7.22 1.38
N LYS A 401 -1.98 -7.37 0.09
CA LYS A 401 -1.06 -8.41 -0.31
C LYS A 401 0.24 -8.32 0.52
N GLY A 402 0.70 -9.46 1.03
CA GLY A 402 1.83 -9.54 1.96
C GLY A 402 1.47 -9.39 3.44
N ASN A 403 0.30 -8.87 3.80
CA ASN A 403 -0.15 -8.75 5.18
C ASN A 403 -1.15 -9.87 5.53
N GLU A 404 -1.24 -10.19 6.82
CA GLU A 404 -2.11 -11.23 7.34
C GLU A 404 -2.56 -10.91 8.76
N ARG A 405 -3.69 -11.47 9.22
CA ARG A 405 -4.21 -11.31 10.57
C ARG A 405 -4.86 -12.61 11.05
N ASP A 406 -5.03 -12.71 12.37
CA ASP A 406 -5.71 -13.83 12.97
C ASP A 406 -7.15 -13.92 12.47
N ASN A 407 -7.87 -12.79 12.43
CA ASN A 407 -9.27 -12.73 12.02
C ASN A 407 -9.40 -11.84 10.77
N VAL A 408 -10.13 -12.35 9.78
CA VAL A 408 -10.40 -11.61 8.53
C VAL A 408 -11.90 -11.55 8.29
N ILE A 409 -12.39 -10.39 7.89
CA ILE A 409 -13.71 -10.20 7.29
C ILE A 409 -13.50 -9.93 5.80
N LEU A 410 -14.14 -10.72 4.96
CA LEU A 410 -14.08 -10.57 3.51
C LEU A 410 -15.47 -10.26 2.95
N LEU A 411 -15.62 -9.04 2.41
CA LEU A 411 -16.86 -8.64 1.74
C LEU A 411 -16.83 -9.10 0.28
N THR A 412 -17.93 -9.70 -0.18
CA THR A 412 -18.03 -10.24 -1.54
C THR A 412 -18.70 -9.28 -2.52
N ASP A 413 -19.14 -8.10 -2.10
CA ASP A 413 -19.70 -7.08 -2.99
C ASP A 413 -18.72 -6.64 -4.07
N LEU A 414 -19.23 -6.44 -5.29
CA LEU A 414 -18.50 -5.89 -6.42
C LEU A 414 -19.14 -4.56 -6.87
N SER A 415 -18.31 -3.61 -7.29
CA SER A 415 -18.80 -2.45 -8.04
C SER A 415 -19.19 -2.86 -9.46
N ASN A 416 -20.00 -2.06 -10.17
CA ASN A 416 -20.37 -2.33 -11.57
C ASN A 416 -19.12 -2.59 -12.43
N ALA A 417 -18.10 -1.75 -12.31
CA ALA A 417 -16.89 -1.91 -13.10
C ALA A 417 -16.10 -3.19 -12.75
N ALA A 418 -16.07 -3.58 -11.45
CA ALA A 418 -15.43 -4.82 -11.02
C ALA A 418 -16.23 -6.04 -11.49
N TYR A 419 -17.56 -5.98 -11.42
CA TYR A 419 -18.43 -7.06 -11.85
C TYR A 419 -18.34 -7.31 -13.37
N ASN A 420 -18.33 -6.25 -14.18
CA ASN A 420 -18.13 -6.40 -15.62
C ASN A 420 -16.77 -7.02 -15.94
N LYS A 421 -15.69 -6.59 -15.28
CA LYS A 421 -14.37 -7.21 -15.45
C LYS A 421 -14.34 -8.67 -15.02
N TYR A 422 -15.08 -9.02 -13.98
CA TYR A 422 -15.21 -10.41 -13.53
C TYR A 422 -15.91 -11.27 -14.60
N LEU A 423 -16.93 -10.76 -15.26
CA LEU A 423 -17.61 -11.46 -16.36
C LEU A 423 -16.69 -11.65 -17.57
N ASP A 424 -15.87 -10.65 -17.90
CA ASP A 424 -14.94 -10.67 -19.03
C ASP A 424 -13.74 -11.60 -18.77
N ASN A 425 -13.16 -11.53 -17.57
CA ASN A 425 -11.98 -12.30 -17.16
C ASN A 425 -12.10 -12.76 -15.70
N PRO A 426 -12.77 -13.89 -15.46
CA PRO A 426 -13.02 -14.40 -14.11
C PRO A 426 -11.75 -14.84 -13.36
N ASP A 427 -10.69 -15.24 -14.05
CA ASP A 427 -9.48 -15.75 -13.44
C ASP A 427 -8.78 -14.71 -12.53
N ASP A 428 -8.77 -13.45 -12.95
CA ASP A 428 -8.17 -12.36 -12.16
C ASP A 428 -8.95 -12.13 -10.84
N GLU A 429 -10.28 -12.24 -10.89
CA GLU A 429 -11.13 -12.07 -9.71
C GLU A 429 -11.04 -13.28 -8.78
N HIS A 430 -10.93 -14.50 -9.33
CA HIS A 430 -10.70 -15.72 -8.57
C HIS A 430 -9.38 -15.63 -7.77
N ARG A 431 -8.29 -15.22 -8.41
CA ARG A 431 -7.02 -14.99 -7.71
C ARG A 431 -7.14 -13.94 -6.61
N LEU A 432 -7.88 -12.87 -6.89
CA LEU A 432 -8.05 -11.80 -5.92
C LEU A 432 -8.77 -12.29 -4.65
N PHE A 433 -9.90 -12.99 -4.81
CA PHE A 433 -10.63 -13.55 -3.67
C PHE A 433 -9.86 -14.68 -2.97
N TYR A 434 -9.09 -15.47 -3.71
CA TYR A 434 -8.13 -16.42 -3.12
C TYR A 434 -7.12 -15.72 -2.21
N VAL A 435 -6.53 -14.62 -2.68
CA VAL A 435 -5.63 -13.80 -1.85
C VAL A 435 -6.36 -13.30 -0.61
N GLY A 436 -7.59 -12.77 -0.74
CA GLY A 436 -8.37 -12.28 0.39
C GLY A 436 -8.62 -13.34 1.46
N VAL A 437 -9.07 -14.53 1.04
CA VAL A 437 -9.32 -15.68 1.93
C VAL A 437 -8.05 -16.14 2.65
N THR A 438 -6.94 -16.23 1.93
CA THR A 438 -5.66 -16.72 2.50
C THR A 438 -4.95 -15.73 3.43
N ARG A 439 -5.54 -14.55 3.71
CA ARG A 439 -5.02 -13.62 4.72
C ARG A 439 -5.37 -14.02 6.15
N ALA A 440 -6.35 -14.91 6.34
CA ALA A 440 -6.81 -15.35 7.65
C ALA A 440 -5.93 -16.48 8.22
N LYS A 441 -5.49 -16.30 9.48
CA LYS A 441 -4.68 -17.29 10.21
C LYS A 441 -5.49 -18.17 11.15
N LYS A 442 -6.66 -17.71 11.60
CA LYS A 442 -7.54 -18.41 12.57
C LYS A 442 -9.00 -18.39 12.14
N GLU A 443 -9.53 -17.23 11.80
CA GLU A 443 -10.95 -17.03 11.54
C GLU A 443 -11.18 -16.22 10.27
N LEU A 444 -12.09 -16.69 9.43
CA LEU A 444 -12.56 -16.03 8.22
C LEU A 444 -14.08 -15.83 8.32
N ASN A 445 -14.52 -14.59 8.26
CA ASN A 445 -15.92 -14.21 8.17
C ASN A 445 -16.21 -13.69 6.77
N ILE A 446 -17.06 -14.35 6.03
CA ILE A 446 -17.47 -14.00 4.68
C ILE A 446 -18.79 -13.24 4.76
N ILE A 447 -18.83 -12.02 4.26
CA ILE A 447 -20.05 -11.22 4.18
C ILE A 447 -20.57 -11.29 2.76
N TYR A 448 -21.77 -11.86 2.60
CA TYR A 448 -22.43 -11.96 1.31
C TYR A 448 -22.77 -10.60 0.71
N ALA A 449 -22.69 -10.52 -0.60
CA ALA A 449 -23.04 -9.30 -1.33
C ALA A 449 -24.53 -8.94 -1.12
N LYS A 450 -24.78 -7.64 -0.96
CA LYS A 450 -26.15 -7.10 -0.80
C LYS A 450 -26.90 -6.96 -2.13
N THR A 451 -26.22 -7.16 -3.23
CA THR A 451 -26.76 -7.03 -4.60
C THR A 451 -26.42 -8.30 -5.39
N GLU A 452 -27.06 -8.47 -6.55
CA GLU A 452 -26.73 -9.54 -7.51
C GLU A 452 -25.28 -9.46 -8.03
N ARG A 453 -24.61 -8.34 -7.80
CA ARG A 453 -23.21 -8.12 -8.17
C ARG A 453 -22.31 -8.53 -7.01
N GLY A 454 -22.19 -9.80 -6.79
CA GLY A 454 -21.31 -10.36 -5.78
C GLY A 454 -20.36 -11.38 -6.37
N TYR A 455 -19.27 -11.64 -5.65
CA TYR A 455 -18.41 -12.78 -5.92
C TYR A 455 -18.96 -13.99 -5.16
N ASP A 456 -19.17 -15.10 -5.89
CA ASP A 456 -19.67 -16.35 -5.32
C ASP A 456 -18.51 -17.22 -4.83
N ILE A 457 -18.48 -17.43 -3.48
CA ILE A 457 -17.44 -18.20 -2.76
C ILE A 457 -17.90 -19.64 -2.51
#